data_4a0864607ed5d90aecf6af421e7e0507
#
_entry.id   4a0864607ed5d90aecf6af421e7e0507
#
_cell.length_a   1.000
_cell.length_b   1.000
_cell.length_c   1.000
_cell.angle_alpha   90.00
_cell.angle_beta   90.00
_cell.angle_gamma   90.00
#
_symmetry.space_group_name_H-M   'P 1'
#
loop_
_entity.id
_entity.type
_entity.pdbx_description
1 polymer ?
#
loop_
_entity_poly.entity_id
_entity_poly.type
_entity_poly.pdbx_seq_one_letter_code
_entity_poly.pdbx_strand_id
1 'polypeptide(L)'
;MGRLSLTMAWWAVCSAMFYIVVGASLALSYGARNALIGMLLSVISYGLVNSVLSRFAIRSGLSVALFSRLLFGSTGACLATLIFFSTAIYFSVFEGSVIAMALHDYFPGVGIKMAYLIVVIYSVILIFGSIQTWLDKLNGVLLPFYIIGLIAAVVLSISEYGYSNAWLDVGPQSGEVSHGWWNCFTYFMGVWILMMYTFDYARFGRQEDAGYHANFNFGMPFYLFTFVINGVIGIFLATTIKTEGGLSEVSIVLGLLKLMGIWGLVFVWVTQTRINTANFYLAAVNMQAFFEKIFGIQLPKWVWAIVVGALVYVMMLANVFGYILQALAYQGVFVVA
;
A
#
# COMPACT_ATOMS: atom_id res chain seq x y z
N MET A 1 19.59 3.77 13.01
CA MET A 1 18.36 3.76 13.82
C MET A 1 18.41 2.56 14.76
N GLY A 2 17.85 2.68 15.99
CA GLY A 2 17.70 1.53 16.90
C GLY A 2 16.58 0.58 16.46
N ARG A 3 16.54 -0.63 17.06
CA ARG A 3 15.55 -1.69 16.71
C ARG A 3 14.11 -1.19 16.67
N LEU A 4 13.64 -0.60 17.75
CA LEU A 4 12.25 -0.16 17.87
C LEU A 4 11.92 0.96 16.88
N SER A 5 12.80 1.95 16.75
CA SER A 5 12.58 3.08 15.85
C SER A 5 12.44 2.64 14.39
N LEU A 6 13.34 1.76 13.91
CA LEU A 6 13.25 1.25 12.55
C LEU A 6 12.05 0.31 12.35
N THR A 7 11.71 -0.48 13.38
CA THR A 7 10.52 -1.33 13.33
C THR A 7 9.25 -0.50 13.21
N MET A 8 9.07 0.51 14.03
CA MET A 8 7.90 1.38 13.97
C MET A 8 7.79 2.11 12.62
N ALA A 9 8.94 2.59 12.11
CA ALA A 9 8.98 3.25 10.80
C ALA A 9 8.57 2.30 9.66
N TRP A 10 9.06 1.07 9.68
CA TRP A 10 8.73 0.08 8.65
C TRP A 10 7.32 -0.48 8.79
N TRP A 11 6.94 -0.94 10.00
CA TRP A 11 5.63 -1.56 10.23
C TRP A 11 4.47 -0.60 10.01
N ALA A 12 4.68 0.72 10.09
CA ALA A 12 3.65 1.67 9.69
C ALA A 12 3.18 1.50 8.23
N VAL A 13 3.96 0.83 7.36
CA VAL A 13 3.57 0.52 5.98
C VAL A 13 2.39 -0.46 5.92
N CYS A 14 2.25 -1.35 6.92
CA CYS A 14 1.14 -2.31 6.95
C CYS A 14 -0.24 -1.65 7.14
N SER A 15 -0.27 -0.36 7.52
CA SER A 15 -1.52 0.38 7.74
C SER A 15 -2.23 0.80 6.45
N ALA A 16 -1.68 0.54 5.28
CA ALA A 16 -2.36 0.82 4.02
C ALA A 16 -3.64 -0.02 3.89
N MET A 17 -4.76 0.65 3.63
CA MET A 17 -6.06 -0.01 3.37
C MET A 17 -5.98 -0.93 2.14
N PHE A 18 -5.00 -0.69 1.29
CA PHE A 18 -4.67 -1.51 0.13
C PHE A 18 -4.68 -3.02 0.44
N TYR A 19 -4.04 -3.44 1.52
CA TYR A 19 -3.94 -4.88 1.84
C TYR A 19 -5.28 -5.48 2.25
N ILE A 20 -6.12 -4.70 2.93
CA ILE A 20 -7.48 -5.09 3.32
C ILE A 20 -8.34 -5.21 2.07
N VAL A 21 -8.31 -4.21 1.20
CA VAL A 21 -9.10 -4.13 -0.03
C VAL A 21 -8.70 -5.23 -1.01
N VAL A 22 -7.39 -5.39 -1.29
CA VAL A 22 -6.91 -6.41 -2.24
C VAL A 22 -7.20 -7.82 -1.73
N GLY A 23 -7.06 -8.08 -0.43
CA GLY A 23 -7.41 -9.38 0.15
C GLY A 23 -8.87 -9.76 -0.12
N ALA A 24 -9.79 -8.84 0.12
CA ALA A 24 -11.21 -9.04 -0.17
C ALA A 24 -11.49 -9.20 -1.67
N SER A 25 -10.91 -8.32 -2.52
CA SER A 25 -11.12 -8.37 -3.96
C SER A 25 -10.66 -9.70 -4.57
N LEU A 26 -9.53 -10.24 -4.10
CA LEU A 26 -9.03 -11.54 -4.55
C LEU A 26 -9.90 -12.69 -4.07
N ALA A 27 -10.41 -12.64 -2.84
CA ALA A 27 -11.34 -13.65 -2.36
C ALA A 27 -12.66 -13.64 -3.16
N LEU A 28 -13.18 -12.46 -3.49
CA LEU A 28 -14.37 -12.32 -4.34
C LEU A 28 -14.15 -12.86 -5.75
N SER A 29 -12.93 -12.64 -6.31
CA SER A 29 -12.62 -13.02 -7.70
C SER A 29 -12.21 -14.48 -7.86
N TYR A 30 -11.55 -15.08 -6.86
CA TYR A 30 -10.91 -16.39 -6.98
C TYR A 30 -11.32 -17.38 -5.87
N GLY A 31 -12.05 -16.94 -4.86
CA GLY A 31 -12.41 -17.73 -3.69
C GLY A 31 -11.48 -17.47 -2.50
N ALA A 32 -12.07 -17.50 -1.28
CA ALA A 32 -11.35 -17.20 -0.04
C ALA A 32 -10.17 -18.18 0.18
N ARG A 33 -10.34 -19.46 -0.10
CA ARG A 33 -9.26 -20.46 0.04
C ARG A 33 -8.08 -20.17 -0.89
N ASN A 34 -8.36 -19.87 -2.16
CA ASN A 34 -7.33 -19.48 -3.13
C ASN A 34 -6.60 -18.21 -2.69
N ALA A 35 -7.33 -17.20 -2.20
CA ALA A 35 -6.74 -15.98 -1.69
C ALA A 35 -5.82 -16.25 -0.50
N LEU A 36 -6.23 -17.06 0.48
CA LEU A 36 -5.41 -17.43 1.64
C LEU A 36 -4.13 -18.16 1.26
N ILE A 37 -4.20 -19.12 0.33
CA ILE A 37 -3.02 -19.84 -0.17
C ILE A 37 -2.07 -18.87 -0.87
N GLY A 38 -2.58 -18.00 -1.74
CA GLY A 38 -1.79 -16.99 -2.43
C GLY A 38 -1.10 -16.02 -1.47
N MET A 39 -1.80 -15.55 -0.43
CA MET A 39 -1.24 -14.72 0.63
C MET A 39 -0.09 -15.43 1.37
N LEU A 40 -0.28 -16.69 1.78
CA LEU A 40 0.75 -17.46 2.49
C LEU A 40 2.00 -17.69 1.65
N LEU A 41 1.84 -18.04 0.37
CA LEU A 41 2.96 -18.16 -0.56
C LEU A 41 3.71 -16.84 -0.71
N SER A 42 2.98 -15.72 -0.77
CA SER A 42 3.57 -14.40 -0.85
C SER A 42 4.34 -14.03 0.41
N VAL A 43 3.85 -14.39 1.61
CA VAL A 43 4.57 -14.20 2.87
C VAL A 43 5.93 -14.89 2.85
N ILE A 44 5.96 -16.13 2.38
CA ILE A 44 7.20 -16.91 2.28
C ILE A 44 8.16 -16.23 1.29
N SER A 45 7.68 -15.91 0.09
CA SER A 45 8.50 -15.32 -0.97
C SER A 45 9.07 -13.96 -0.56
N TYR A 46 8.22 -13.03 -0.09
CA TYR A 46 8.66 -11.71 0.38
C TYR A 46 9.56 -11.82 1.60
N GLY A 47 9.22 -12.68 2.56
CA GLY A 47 10.02 -12.88 3.77
C GLY A 47 11.43 -13.36 3.46
N LEU A 48 11.59 -14.30 2.54
CA LEU A 48 12.90 -14.80 2.11
C LEU A 48 13.69 -13.72 1.36
N VAL A 49 13.10 -13.13 0.31
CA VAL A 49 13.76 -12.11 -0.51
C VAL A 49 14.19 -10.92 0.35
N ASN A 50 13.28 -10.37 1.14
CA ASN A 50 13.56 -9.18 1.93
C ASN A 50 14.46 -9.44 3.14
N SER A 51 14.52 -10.66 3.66
CA SER A 51 15.54 -11.04 4.63
C SER A 51 16.96 -10.90 4.06
N VAL A 52 17.15 -11.30 2.81
CA VAL A 52 18.44 -11.15 2.10
C VAL A 52 18.72 -9.67 1.77
N LEU A 53 17.75 -8.99 1.15
CA LEU A 53 17.90 -7.59 0.75
C LEU A 53 18.17 -6.67 1.94
N SER A 54 17.48 -6.85 3.07
CA SER A 54 17.66 -6.03 4.26
C SER A 54 19.04 -6.22 4.89
N ARG A 55 19.55 -7.46 4.96
CA ARG A 55 20.92 -7.74 5.45
C ARG A 55 21.96 -7.03 4.57
N PHE A 56 21.77 -7.11 3.25
CA PHE A 56 22.69 -6.45 2.32
C PHE A 56 22.62 -4.92 2.46
N ALA A 57 21.41 -4.33 2.53
CA ALA A 57 21.20 -2.91 2.70
C ALA A 57 21.80 -2.36 4.01
N ILE A 58 21.63 -3.08 5.12
CA ILE A 58 22.22 -2.71 6.43
C ILE A 58 23.75 -2.71 6.35
N ARG A 59 24.34 -3.71 5.69
CA ARG A 59 25.79 -3.83 5.58
C ARG A 59 26.42 -2.82 4.64
N SER A 60 25.75 -2.56 3.51
CA SER A 60 26.28 -1.69 2.45
C SER A 60 25.95 -0.21 2.66
N GLY A 61 24.86 0.10 3.37
CA GLY A 61 24.32 1.46 3.50
C GLY A 61 23.73 2.04 2.21
N LEU A 62 23.63 1.23 1.14
CA LEU A 62 23.18 1.68 -0.17
C LEU A 62 21.66 1.88 -0.17
N SER A 63 21.21 2.91 -0.89
CA SER A 63 19.82 3.02 -1.31
C SER A 63 19.57 2.16 -2.55
N VAL A 64 18.29 1.88 -2.86
CA VAL A 64 17.93 1.16 -4.08
C VAL A 64 18.45 1.88 -5.34
N ALA A 65 18.40 3.21 -5.36
CA ALA A 65 18.91 4.01 -6.48
C ALA A 65 20.43 3.84 -6.67
N LEU A 66 21.21 3.84 -5.59
CA LEU A 66 22.65 3.61 -5.64
C LEU A 66 22.99 2.18 -6.04
N PHE A 67 22.25 1.20 -5.51
CA PHE A 67 22.40 -0.20 -5.87
C PHE A 67 22.07 -0.45 -7.35
N SER A 68 21.01 0.18 -7.87
CA SER A 68 20.67 0.12 -9.30
C SER A 68 21.78 0.69 -10.19
N ARG A 69 22.46 1.76 -9.75
CA ARG A 69 23.62 2.31 -10.47
C ARG A 69 24.80 1.35 -10.49
N LEU A 70 25.00 0.62 -9.40
CA LEU A 70 26.07 -0.38 -9.31
C LEU A 70 25.81 -1.56 -10.27
N LEU A 71 24.56 -2.01 -10.39
CA LEU A 71 24.18 -3.15 -11.22
C LEU A 71 24.05 -2.80 -12.72
N PHE A 72 23.41 -1.67 -13.02
CA PHE A 72 22.98 -1.33 -14.40
C PHE A 72 23.70 -0.12 -14.98
N GLY A 73 24.66 0.45 -14.24
CA GLY A 73 25.33 1.70 -14.63
C GLY A 73 24.43 2.93 -14.52
N SER A 74 24.96 4.10 -14.90
CA SER A 74 24.23 5.36 -14.75
C SER A 74 23.02 5.49 -15.64
N THR A 75 23.07 4.93 -16.86
CA THR A 75 21.95 4.96 -17.82
C THR A 75 20.88 3.94 -17.47
N GLY A 76 21.27 2.70 -17.13
CA GLY A 76 20.31 1.67 -16.72
C GLY A 76 19.57 2.01 -15.43
N ALA A 77 20.20 2.74 -14.49
CA ALA A 77 19.52 3.22 -13.30
C ALA A 77 18.38 4.22 -13.59
N CYS A 78 18.37 4.87 -14.76
CA CYS A 78 17.26 5.73 -15.17
C CYS A 78 15.96 4.93 -15.39
N LEU A 79 16.07 3.70 -15.89
CA LEU A 79 14.91 2.80 -16.02
C LEU A 79 14.31 2.48 -14.64
N ALA A 80 15.17 2.27 -13.63
CA ALA A 80 14.68 2.07 -12.25
C ALA A 80 13.90 3.29 -11.74
N THR A 81 14.38 4.52 -11.98
CA THR A 81 13.65 5.73 -11.57
C THR A 81 12.33 5.90 -12.31
N LEU A 82 12.27 5.56 -13.60
CA LEU A 82 11.03 5.52 -14.39
C LEU A 82 10.01 4.57 -13.77
N ILE A 83 10.42 3.35 -13.47
CA ILE A 83 9.55 2.33 -12.87
C ILE A 83 9.07 2.80 -11.48
N PHE A 84 9.97 3.37 -10.67
CA PHE A 84 9.63 3.85 -9.32
C PHE A 84 8.61 4.97 -9.33
N PHE A 85 8.80 6.02 -10.14
CA PHE A 85 7.82 7.10 -10.11
C PHE A 85 6.48 6.67 -10.72
N SER A 86 6.48 5.83 -11.76
CA SER A 86 5.24 5.29 -12.34
C SER A 86 4.46 4.45 -11.34
N THR A 87 5.16 3.58 -10.61
CA THR A 87 4.55 2.76 -9.56
C THR A 87 4.05 3.62 -8.39
N ALA A 88 4.83 4.61 -7.97
CA ALA A 88 4.44 5.51 -6.89
C ALA A 88 3.21 6.37 -7.27
N ILE A 89 3.10 6.83 -8.52
CA ILE A 89 1.91 7.50 -9.04
C ILE A 89 0.70 6.56 -8.99
N TYR A 90 0.85 5.32 -9.45
CA TYR A 90 -0.20 4.32 -9.42
C TYR A 90 -0.74 4.11 -7.99
N PHE A 91 0.15 3.91 -7.00
CA PHE A 91 -0.28 3.79 -5.60
C PHE A 91 -0.87 5.10 -5.05
N SER A 92 -0.40 6.28 -5.49
CA SER A 92 -1.01 7.57 -5.12
C SER A 92 -2.44 7.69 -5.62
N VAL A 93 -2.73 7.18 -6.81
CA VAL A 93 -4.10 7.14 -7.36
C VAL A 93 -4.98 6.23 -6.50
N PHE A 94 -4.48 5.05 -6.13
CA PHE A 94 -5.24 4.11 -5.31
C PHE A 94 -5.57 4.70 -3.93
N GLU A 95 -4.53 5.05 -3.16
CA GLU A 95 -4.68 5.53 -1.79
C GLU A 95 -5.47 6.84 -1.73
N GLY A 96 -5.23 7.73 -2.68
CA GLY A 96 -5.97 8.98 -2.80
C GLY A 96 -7.44 8.77 -3.17
N SER A 97 -7.75 7.81 -4.03
CA SER A 97 -9.14 7.47 -4.39
C SER A 97 -9.90 6.92 -3.20
N VAL A 98 -9.27 6.08 -2.36
CA VAL A 98 -9.88 5.55 -1.14
C VAL A 98 -10.27 6.69 -0.18
N ILE A 99 -9.39 7.67 0.04
CA ILE A 99 -9.71 8.84 0.88
C ILE A 99 -10.85 9.66 0.27
N ALA A 100 -10.80 9.91 -1.02
CA ALA A 100 -11.78 10.73 -1.71
C ALA A 100 -13.17 10.09 -1.71
N MET A 101 -13.25 8.77 -1.88
CA MET A 101 -14.50 8.03 -1.77
C MET A 101 -15.08 8.08 -0.36
N ALA A 102 -14.22 7.91 0.67
CA ALA A 102 -14.64 8.06 2.05
C ALA A 102 -15.17 9.47 2.36
N LEU A 103 -14.50 10.50 1.82
CA LEU A 103 -14.91 11.90 1.98
C LEU A 103 -16.24 12.18 1.28
N HIS A 104 -16.41 11.69 0.05
CA HIS A 104 -17.62 11.84 -0.73
C HIS A 104 -18.84 11.15 -0.07
N ASP A 105 -18.65 9.93 0.41
CA ASP A 105 -19.72 9.17 1.06
C ASP A 105 -20.16 9.81 2.38
N TYR A 106 -19.20 10.26 3.19
CA TYR A 106 -19.50 10.87 4.48
C TYR A 106 -20.10 12.29 4.35
N PHE A 107 -19.67 13.05 3.34
CA PHE A 107 -20.16 14.40 3.03
C PHE A 107 -20.83 14.44 1.64
N PRO A 108 -22.11 14.07 1.49
CA PRO A 108 -22.78 14.00 0.19
C PRO A 108 -22.77 15.31 -0.61
N GLY A 109 -22.60 16.45 0.06
CA GLY A 109 -22.45 17.75 -0.60
C GLY A 109 -21.11 17.94 -1.33
N VAL A 110 -20.14 17.10 -1.08
CA VAL A 110 -18.84 17.10 -1.76
C VAL A 110 -18.87 16.10 -2.91
N GLY A 111 -19.02 16.57 -4.13
CA GLY A 111 -18.99 15.70 -5.30
C GLY A 111 -17.64 14.96 -5.42
N ILE A 112 -17.64 13.74 -5.98
CA ILE A 112 -16.44 12.89 -6.06
C ILE A 112 -15.25 13.58 -6.75
N LYS A 113 -15.49 14.35 -7.82
CA LYS A 113 -14.43 15.10 -8.49
C LYS A 113 -13.79 16.17 -7.59
N MET A 114 -14.60 16.82 -6.77
CA MET A 114 -14.11 17.78 -5.78
C MET A 114 -13.33 17.06 -4.66
N ALA A 115 -13.79 15.89 -4.21
CA ALA A 115 -13.08 15.08 -3.24
C ALA A 115 -11.70 14.66 -3.77
N TYR A 116 -11.59 14.24 -5.04
CA TYR A 116 -10.29 13.97 -5.69
C TYR A 116 -9.38 15.20 -5.66
N LEU A 117 -9.90 16.36 -6.01
CA LEU A 117 -9.12 17.59 -6.01
C LEU A 117 -8.62 17.97 -4.61
N ILE A 118 -9.48 17.89 -3.59
CA ILE A 118 -9.12 18.15 -2.20
C ILE A 118 -7.97 17.23 -1.77
N VAL A 119 -8.08 15.91 -2.05
CA VAL A 119 -7.07 14.92 -1.68
C VAL A 119 -5.74 15.20 -2.36
N VAL A 120 -5.74 15.52 -3.65
CA VAL A 120 -4.52 15.82 -4.40
C VAL A 120 -3.87 17.10 -3.88
N ILE A 121 -4.64 18.17 -3.67
CA ILE A 121 -4.11 19.47 -3.21
C ILE A 121 -3.41 19.31 -1.86
N TYR A 122 -4.08 18.72 -0.85
CA TYR A 122 -3.43 18.57 0.45
C TYR A 122 -2.24 17.62 0.41
N SER A 123 -2.29 16.55 -0.40
CA SER A 123 -1.17 15.62 -0.56
C SER A 123 0.06 16.31 -1.15
N VAL A 124 -0.13 17.17 -2.15
CA VAL A 124 0.95 17.98 -2.73
C VAL A 124 1.51 18.96 -1.69
N ILE A 125 0.66 19.64 -0.91
CA ILE A 125 1.09 20.57 0.13
C ILE A 125 1.89 19.84 1.22
N LEU A 126 1.49 18.65 1.62
CA LEU A 126 2.20 17.85 2.62
C LEU A 126 3.63 17.51 2.21
N ILE A 127 3.95 17.46 0.90
CA ILE A 127 5.31 17.18 0.45
C ILE A 127 6.25 18.40 0.60
N PHE A 128 5.72 19.61 0.68
CA PHE A 128 6.55 20.84 0.75
C PHE A 128 7.16 21.08 2.14
N GLY A 129 6.57 20.49 3.18
CA GLY A 129 7.09 20.61 4.55
C GLY A 129 8.34 19.75 4.80
N SER A 130 8.90 19.83 6.01
CA SER A 130 9.92 18.90 6.51
C SER A 130 9.28 17.54 6.85
N ILE A 131 8.77 16.88 5.82
CA ILE A 131 7.91 15.70 5.89
C ILE A 131 8.57 14.55 6.64
N GLN A 132 9.89 14.35 6.44
CA GLN A 132 10.60 13.28 7.13
C GLN A 132 10.45 13.40 8.66
N THR A 133 10.60 14.59 9.21
CA THR A 133 10.47 14.80 10.66
C THR A 133 9.05 14.60 11.15
N TRP A 134 8.07 14.94 10.32
CA TRP A 134 6.65 14.79 10.65
C TRP A 134 6.19 13.33 10.52
N LEU A 135 6.56 12.66 9.43
CA LEU A 135 6.28 11.23 9.19
C LEU A 135 6.94 10.35 10.25
N ASP A 136 8.17 10.69 10.69
CA ASP A 136 8.87 9.93 11.73
C ASP A 136 8.15 10.02 13.08
N LYS A 137 7.63 11.19 13.43
CA LYS A 137 6.81 11.38 14.65
C LYS A 137 5.46 10.67 14.54
N LEU A 138 4.82 10.74 13.37
CA LEU A 138 3.54 10.10 13.12
C LEU A 138 3.65 8.56 13.14
N ASN A 139 4.74 8.00 12.63
CA ASN A 139 4.96 6.55 12.55
C ASN A 139 4.87 5.87 13.93
N GLY A 140 5.34 6.52 14.99
CA GLY A 140 5.27 5.99 16.35
C GLY A 140 3.84 5.88 16.91
N VAL A 141 2.93 6.71 16.42
CA VAL A 141 1.51 6.75 16.85
C VAL A 141 0.62 6.00 15.90
N LEU A 142 0.96 5.97 14.62
CA LEU A 142 0.11 5.43 13.57
C LEU A 142 -0.11 3.93 13.69
N LEU A 143 0.92 3.16 13.99
CA LEU A 143 0.80 1.70 14.07
C LEU A 143 -0.15 1.27 15.21
N PRO A 144 0.00 1.77 16.47
CA PRO A 144 -0.99 1.53 17.52
C PRO A 144 -2.40 1.99 17.13
N PHE A 145 -2.54 3.18 16.56
CA PHE A 145 -3.81 3.70 16.09
C PHE A 145 -4.47 2.78 15.05
N TYR A 146 -3.68 2.31 14.08
CA TYR A 146 -4.16 1.37 13.07
C TYR A 146 -4.62 0.04 13.68
N ILE A 147 -3.82 -0.56 14.55
CA ILE A 147 -4.16 -1.83 15.20
C ILE A 147 -5.45 -1.70 16.03
N ILE A 148 -5.56 -0.63 16.82
CA ILE A 148 -6.76 -0.36 17.63
C ILE A 148 -7.98 -0.16 16.72
N GLY A 149 -7.86 0.63 15.67
CA GLY A 149 -8.95 0.86 14.72
C GLY A 149 -9.38 -0.42 13.98
N LEU A 150 -8.41 -1.25 13.62
CA LEU A 150 -8.68 -2.53 12.95
C LEU A 150 -9.40 -3.52 13.89
N ILE A 151 -8.97 -3.63 15.14
CA ILE A 151 -9.64 -4.43 16.18
C ILE A 151 -11.04 -3.87 16.43
N ALA A 152 -11.20 -2.56 16.56
CA ALA A 152 -12.49 -1.92 16.76
C ALA A 152 -13.45 -2.23 15.59
N ALA A 153 -12.97 -2.17 14.35
CA ALA A 153 -13.77 -2.51 13.17
C ALA A 153 -14.28 -3.96 13.22
N VAL A 154 -13.42 -4.92 13.59
CA VAL A 154 -13.82 -6.33 13.71
C VAL A 154 -14.81 -6.52 14.86
N VAL A 155 -14.53 -5.96 16.04
CA VAL A 155 -15.40 -6.11 17.23
C VAL A 155 -16.77 -5.48 16.99
N LEU A 156 -16.81 -4.27 16.45
CA LEU A 156 -18.07 -3.57 16.14
C LEU A 156 -18.84 -4.33 15.05
N SER A 157 -18.17 -4.85 14.04
CA SER A 157 -18.79 -5.66 12.98
C SER A 157 -19.45 -6.92 13.55
N ILE A 158 -18.78 -7.63 14.45
CA ILE A 158 -19.34 -8.81 15.13
C ILE A 158 -20.52 -8.42 16.06
N SER A 159 -20.39 -7.29 16.76
CA SER A 159 -21.43 -6.80 17.66
C SER A 159 -22.72 -6.42 16.90
N GLU A 160 -22.58 -5.80 15.74
CA GLU A 160 -23.73 -5.29 14.95
C GLU A 160 -24.37 -6.38 14.07
N TYR A 161 -23.55 -7.21 13.43
CA TYR A 161 -24.02 -8.19 12.42
C TYR A 161 -23.91 -9.64 12.86
N GLY A 162 -23.30 -9.92 14.01
CA GLY A 162 -22.97 -11.27 14.45
C GLY A 162 -21.75 -11.87 13.76
N TYR A 163 -21.22 -12.95 14.34
CA TYR A 163 -20.13 -13.71 13.73
C TYR A 163 -20.68 -14.81 12.82
N SER A 164 -20.11 -14.94 11.63
CA SER A 164 -20.42 -16.03 10.69
C SER A 164 -19.15 -16.50 10.02
N ASN A 165 -19.07 -17.80 9.72
CA ASN A 165 -17.98 -18.39 8.93
C ASN A 165 -18.12 -18.16 7.41
N ALA A 166 -19.14 -17.43 6.96
CA ALA A 166 -19.44 -17.20 5.53
C ALA A 166 -18.25 -16.58 4.78
N TRP A 167 -17.34 -15.89 5.47
CA TRP A 167 -16.13 -15.34 4.87
C TRP A 167 -15.15 -16.40 4.33
N LEU A 168 -15.22 -17.65 4.81
CA LEU A 168 -14.43 -18.77 4.30
C LEU A 168 -14.94 -19.35 2.98
N ASP A 169 -16.23 -19.14 2.71
CA ASP A 169 -16.92 -19.68 1.53
C ASP A 169 -17.16 -18.62 0.45
N VAL A 170 -16.61 -17.42 0.66
CA VAL A 170 -16.71 -16.32 -0.31
C VAL A 170 -15.96 -16.68 -1.59
N GLY A 171 -16.58 -16.37 -2.73
CA GLY A 171 -15.99 -16.60 -4.05
C GLY A 171 -16.91 -16.15 -5.18
N PRO A 172 -16.47 -16.33 -6.43
CA PRO A 172 -17.27 -16.00 -7.60
C PRO A 172 -18.51 -16.90 -7.70
N GLN A 173 -19.59 -16.36 -8.24
CA GLN A 173 -20.85 -17.09 -8.43
C GLN A 173 -20.70 -18.34 -9.34
N SER A 174 -19.69 -18.35 -10.20
CA SER A 174 -19.34 -19.49 -11.08
C SER A 174 -18.69 -20.66 -10.34
N GLY A 175 -18.48 -20.55 -9.04
CA GLY A 175 -17.74 -21.50 -8.23
C GLY A 175 -16.25 -21.18 -8.12
N GLU A 176 -15.52 -21.98 -7.35
CA GLU A 176 -14.11 -21.76 -7.07
C GLU A 176 -13.25 -21.92 -8.35
N VAL A 177 -12.37 -20.94 -8.58
CA VAL A 177 -11.51 -20.91 -9.77
C VAL A 177 -10.37 -21.92 -9.60
N SER A 178 -10.26 -22.86 -10.53
CA SER A 178 -9.15 -23.83 -10.54
C SER A 178 -7.82 -23.09 -10.62
N HIS A 179 -6.88 -23.47 -9.75
CA HIS A 179 -5.56 -22.80 -9.62
C HIS A 179 -5.62 -21.29 -9.32
N GLY A 180 -6.74 -20.76 -8.83
CA GLY A 180 -6.89 -19.37 -8.47
C GLY A 180 -5.87 -18.88 -7.43
N TRP A 181 -5.32 -19.78 -6.61
CA TRP A 181 -4.23 -19.48 -5.68
C TRP A 181 -2.97 -18.95 -6.37
N TRP A 182 -2.66 -19.43 -7.59
CA TRP A 182 -1.53 -18.92 -8.37
C TRP A 182 -1.77 -17.47 -8.83
N ASN A 183 -2.98 -17.18 -9.28
CA ASN A 183 -3.36 -15.82 -9.62
C ASN A 183 -3.25 -14.91 -8.39
N CYS A 184 -3.81 -15.31 -7.25
CA CYS A 184 -3.72 -14.54 -6.00
C CYS A 184 -2.26 -14.33 -5.58
N PHE A 185 -1.41 -15.35 -5.66
CA PHE A 185 0.02 -15.22 -5.42
C PHE A 185 0.67 -14.19 -6.35
N THR A 186 0.40 -14.27 -7.66
CA THR A 186 0.93 -13.33 -8.65
C THR A 186 0.49 -11.89 -8.37
N TYR A 187 -0.78 -11.66 -7.98
CA TYR A 187 -1.26 -10.34 -7.60
C TYR A 187 -0.51 -9.77 -6.39
N PHE A 188 -0.30 -10.58 -5.36
CA PHE A 188 0.49 -10.13 -4.20
C PHE A 188 1.95 -9.89 -4.55
N MET A 189 2.56 -10.69 -5.42
CA MET A 189 3.91 -10.45 -5.93
C MET A 189 4.00 -9.14 -6.73
N GLY A 190 2.88 -8.65 -7.26
CA GLY A 190 2.78 -7.33 -7.89
C GLY A 190 3.01 -6.14 -6.94
N VAL A 191 2.99 -6.35 -5.62
CA VAL A 191 3.35 -5.33 -4.61
C VAL A 191 4.88 -5.26 -4.41
N TRP A 192 5.65 -5.58 -5.45
CA TRP A 192 7.12 -5.65 -5.46
C TRP A 192 7.82 -4.39 -4.97
N ILE A 193 7.14 -3.24 -4.99
CA ILE A 193 7.67 -1.98 -4.45
C ILE A 193 8.11 -2.11 -2.98
N LEU A 194 7.51 -3.03 -2.23
CA LEU A 194 7.93 -3.33 -0.85
C LEU A 194 9.35 -3.89 -0.77
N MET A 195 9.83 -4.62 -1.81
CA MET A 195 11.20 -5.10 -1.87
C MET A 195 12.17 -3.93 -2.01
N MET A 196 11.79 -2.92 -2.79
CA MET A 196 12.59 -1.73 -3.01
C MET A 196 12.61 -0.85 -1.76
N TYR A 197 11.45 -0.62 -1.14
CA TYR A 197 11.36 0.12 0.12
C TYR A 197 12.15 -0.56 1.25
N THR A 198 12.19 -1.88 1.29
CA THR A 198 13.03 -2.63 2.24
C THR A 198 14.46 -2.14 2.18
N PHE A 199 15.02 -1.95 0.99
CA PHE A 199 16.38 -1.44 0.82
C PHE A 199 16.56 -0.05 1.43
N ASP A 200 15.66 0.87 1.09
CA ASP A 200 15.76 2.27 1.49
C ASP A 200 15.53 2.47 3.00
N TYR A 201 14.74 1.62 3.63
CA TYR A 201 14.55 1.65 5.09
C TYR A 201 15.65 0.88 5.83
N ALA A 202 15.99 -0.33 5.39
CA ALA A 202 16.92 -1.20 6.08
C ALA A 202 18.32 -0.60 6.21
N ARG A 203 18.78 0.17 5.23
CA ARG A 203 20.10 0.83 5.25
C ARG A 203 20.36 1.72 6.48
N PHE A 204 19.30 2.14 7.18
CA PHE A 204 19.41 2.90 8.42
C PHE A 204 19.55 2.02 9.68
N GLY A 205 19.44 0.70 9.53
CA GLY A 205 19.62 -0.26 10.61
C GLY A 205 21.07 -0.33 11.09
N ARG A 206 21.26 -0.67 12.36
CA ARG A 206 22.58 -0.95 12.90
C ARG A 206 23.02 -2.34 12.49
N GLN A 207 24.31 -2.53 12.21
CA GLN A 207 24.86 -3.83 11.81
C GLN A 207 24.68 -4.91 12.90
N GLU A 208 24.79 -4.53 14.17
CA GLU A 208 24.54 -5.42 15.31
C GLU A 208 23.11 -5.98 15.35
N ASP A 209 22.16 -5.24 14.80
CA ASP A 209 20.73 -5.58 14.77
C ASP A 209 20.29 -6.23 13.43
N ALA A 210 21.23 -6.48 12.52
CA ALA A 210 20.90 -6.96 11.16
C ALA A 210 20.12 -8.30 11.19
N GLY A 211 20.43 -9.19 12.12
CA GLY A 211 19.71 -10.46 12.29
C GLY A 211 18.24 -10.25 12.69
N TYR A 212 17.99 -9.38 13.66
CA TYR A 212 16.64 -9.01 14.07
C TYR A 212 15.84 -8.39 12.93
N HIS A 213 16.43 -7.39 12.28
CA HIS A 213 15.75 -6.69 11.19
C HIS A 213 15.44 -7.62 10.02
N ALA A 214 16.39 -8.48 9.62
CA ALA A 214 16.17 -9.40 8.50
C ALA A 214 15.10 -10.46 8.78
N ASN A 215 15.08 -11.02 9.98
CA ASN A 215 14.19 -12.15 10.28
C ASN A 215 12.81 -11.70 10.77
N PHE A 216 12.72 -10.59 11.51
CA PHE A 216 11.50 -10.11 12.12
C PHE A 216 10.95 -8.87 11.39
N ASN A 217 11.76 -7.80 11.31
CA ASN A 217 11.28 -6.51 10.86
C ASN A 217 10.94 -6.50 9.36
N PHE A 218 11.84 -7.02 8.51
CA PHE A 218 11.67 -7.12 7.06
C PHE A 218 11.37 -8.56 6.59
N GLY A 219 11.28 -9.50 7.52
CA GLY A 219 11.05 -10.92 7.27
C GLY A 219 9.58 -11.32 7.26
N MET A 220 9.34 -12.63 7.32
CA MET A 220 8.01 -13.23 7.27
C MET A 220 7.00 -12.65 8.29
N PRO A 221 7.36 -12.32 9.55
CA PRO A 221 6.37 -11.78 10.50
C PRO A 221 5.71 -10.48 10.04
N PHE A 222 6.47 -9.58 9.41
CA PHE A 222 5.91 -8.37 8.82
C PHE A 222 4.91 -8.70 7.69
N TYR A 223 5.28 -9.60 6.78
CA TYR A 223 4.43 -9.96 5.65
C TYR A 223 3.22 -10.79 6.06
N LEU A 224 3.35 -11.60 7.12
CA LEU A 224 2.20 -12.30 7.73
C LEU A 224 1.14 -11.31 8.21
N PHE A 225 1.57 -10.26 8.91
CA PHE A 225 0.66 -9.20 9.35
C PHE A 225 0.08 -8.43 8.15
N THR A 226 0.95 -8.02 7.23
CA THR A 226 0.58 -7.13 6.12
C THR A 226 -0.34 -7.82 5.11
N PHE A 227 -0.07 -9.06 4.73
CA PHE A 227 -0.86 -9.76 3.70
C PHE A 227 -1.95 -10.64 4.30
N VAL A 228 -1.61 -11.50 5.27
CA VAL A 228 -2.58 -12.49 5.77
C VAL A 228 -3.53 -11.87 6.77
N ILE A 229 -3.04 -11.21 7.82
CA ILE A 229 -3.93 -10.66 8.85
C ILE A 229 -4.82 -9.57 8.25
N ASN A 230 -4.26 -8.60 7.53
CA ASN A 230 -5.04 -7.57 6.87
C ASN A 230 -5.99 -8.15 5.81
N GLY A 231 -5.53 -9.08 4.99
CA GLY A 231 -6.35 -9.71 3.96
C GLY A 231 -7.51 -10.50 4.54
N VAL A 232 -7.29 -11.30 5.58
CA VAL A 232 -8.36 -12.04 6.28
C VAL A 232 -9.39 -11.09 6.90
N ILE A 233 -8.91 -10.03 7.56
CA ILE A 233 -9.83 -9.01 8.10
C ILE A 233 -10.62 -8.34 6.96
N GLY A 234 -9.98 -8.07 5.84
CA GLY A 234 -10.64 -7.53 4.65
C GLY A 234 -11.74 -8.44 4.13
N ILE A 235 -11.46 -9.73 3.98
CA ILE A 235 -12.47 -10.73 3.56
C ILE A 235 -13.62 -10.77 4.56
N PHE A 236 -13.28 -10.81 5.86
CA PHE A 236 -14.29 -10.86 6.92
C PHE A 236 -15.19 -9.61 6.93
N LEU A 237 -14.60 -8.41 6.90
CA LEU A 237 -15.38 -7.17 6.91
C LEU A 237 -16.23 -7.01 5.66
N ALA A 238 -15.71 -7.35 4.48
CA ALA A 238 -16.43 -7.27 3.21
C ALA A 238 -17.68 -8.19 3.20
N THR A 239 -17.59 -9.34 3.84
CA THR A 239 -18.70 -10.31 3.90
C THR A 239 -19.69 -10.05 5.03
N THR A 240 -19.23 -9.45 6.12
CA THR A 240 -20.05 -9.23 7.32
C THR A 240 -20.82 -7.92 7.24
N ILE A 241 -20.19 -6.84 6.75
CA ILE A 241 -20.83 -5.53 6.67
C ILE A 241 -21.60 -5.43 5.37
N LYS A 242 -22.93 -5.36 5.48
CA LYS A 242 -23.81 -5.20 4.31
C LYS A 242 -23.80 -3.75 3.83
N THR A 243 -23.33 -3.53 2.61
CA THR A 243 -23.36 -2.25 1.92
C THR A 243 -24.37 -2.28 0.77
N GLU A 244 -24.99 -1.14 0.44
CA GLU A 244 -26.07 -1.06 -0.56
C GLU A 244 -25.58 -1.38 -1.99
N GLY A 245 -24.30 -1.15 -2.28
CA GLY A 245 -23.67 -1.40 -3.59
C GLY A 245 -23.22 -2.86 -3.82
N GLY A 246 -23.52 -3.79 -2.90
CA GLY A 246 -22.97 -5.14 -2.95
C GLY A 246 -21.48 -5.21 -2.61
N LEU A 247 -20.87 -6.38 -2.85
CA LEU A 247 -19.46 -6.61 -2.56
C LEU A 247 -18.57 -6.04 -3.67
N SER A 248 -17.76 -5.07 -3.33
CA SER A 248 -16.78 -4.43 -4.25
C SER A 248 -15.51 -4.04 -3.49
N GLU A 249 -14.48 -3.61 -4.21
CA GLU A 249 -13.23 -3.12 -3.62
C GLU A 249 -13.46 -1.92 -2.68
N VAL A 250 -14.52 -1.16 -2.94
CA VAL A 250 -14.89 0.03 -2.15
C VAL A 250 -15.75 -0.32 -0.94
N SER A 251 -16.44 -1.46 -0.96
CA SER A 251 -17.44 -1.83 0.06
C SER A 251 -16.86 -1.87 1.48
N ILE A 252 -15.58 -2.21 1.63
CA ILE A 252 -14.90 -2.21 2.93
C ILE A 252 -14.80 -0.79 3.49
N VAL A 253 -14.42 0.17 2.65
CA VAL A 253 -14.27 1.58 3.05
C VAL A 253 -15.62 2.13 3.47
N LEU A 254 -16.65 1.95 2.64
CA LEU A 254 -18.02 2.35 2.92
C LEU A 254 -18.59 1.63 4.16
N GLY A 255 -18.26 0.35 4.31
CA GLY A 255 -18.60 -0.44 5.48
C GLY A 255 -18.01 0.12 6.77
N LEU A 256 -16.75 0.53 6.75
CA LEU A 256 -16.10 1.16 7.90
C LEU A 256 -16.74 2.51 8.26
N LEU A 257 -17.13 3.32 7.27
CA LEU A 257 -17.85 4.57 7.51
C LEU A 257 -19.24 4.31 8.12
N LYS A 258 -19.97 3.34 7.58
CA LYS A 258 -21.28 2.94 8.10
C LYS A 258 -21.20 2.43 9.54
N LEU A 259 -20.16 1.64 9.85
CA LEU A 259 -19.98 1.01 11.15
C LEU A 259 -19.48 1.99 12.22
N MET A 260 -18.54 2.86 11.87
CA MET A 260 -17.79 3.70 12.81
C MET A 260 -18.10 5.20 12.66
N GLY A 261 -18.92 5.60 11.67
CA GLY A 261 -19.25 7.00 11.41
C GLY A 261 -18.01 7.87 11.20
N ILE A 262 -17.93 9.01 11.88
CA ILE A 262 -16.80 9.94 11.77
C ILE A 262 -15.46 9.28 12.14
N TRP A 263 -15.43 8.34 13.07
CA TRP A 263 -14.21 7.62 13.44
C TRP A 263 -13.72 6.71 12.31
N GLY A 264 -14.62 6.15 11.51
CA GLY A 264 -14.29 5.42 10.28
C GLY A 264 -13.63 6.33 9.25
N LEU A 265 -14.18 7.55 9.04
CA LEU A 265 -13.57 8.54 8.17
C LEU A 265 -12.18 8.95 8.66
N VAL A 266 -12.02 9.24 9.95
CA VAL A 266 -10.73 9.59 10.56
C VAL A 266 -9.73 8.44 10.42
N PHE A 267 -10.18 7.20 10.63
CA PHE A 267 -9.35 6.01 10.47
C PHE A 267 -8.82 5.86 9.04
N VAL A 268 -9.69 5.94 8.04
CA VAL A 268 -9.33 5.89 6.63
C VAL A 268 -8.40 7.06 6.29
N TRP A 269 -8.78 8.28 6.65
CA TRP A 269 -8.02 9.48 6.33
C TRP A 269 -6.60 9.46 6.90
N VAL A 270 -6.43 9.13 8.18
CA VAL A 270 -5.11 9.11 8.84
C VAL A 270 -4.22 8.03 8.26
N THR A 271 -4.73 6.80 8.11
CA THR A 271 -3.95 5.67 7.62
C THR A 271 -3.51 5.87 6.17
N GLN A 272 -4.42 6.35 5.34
CA GLN A 272 -4.16 6.55 3.91
C GLN A 272 -3.33 7.79 3.62
N THR A 273 -3.53 8.90 4.35
CA THR A 273 -2.73 10.12 4.16
C THR A 273 -1.24 9.86 4.35
N ARG A 274 -0.89 9.06 5.34
CA ARG A 274 0.52 8.71 5.61
C ARG A 274 1.15 8.00 4.41
N ILE A 275 0.51 6.96 3.90
CA ILE A 275 1.00 6.18 2.75
C ILE A 275 1.00 7.04 1.49
N ASN A 276 -0.09 7.75 1.26
CA ASN A 276 -0.25 8.60 0.08
C ASN A 276 0.82 9.70 0.01
N THR A 277 1.14 10.33 1.13
CA THR A 277 2.21 11.33 1.20
C THR A 277 3.57 10.73 0.83
N ALA A 278 3.87 9.52 1.29
CA ALA A 278 5.11 8.83 0.91
C ALA A 278 5.15 8.53 -0.60
N ASN A 279 4.05 8.08 -1.18
CA ASN A 279 3.95 7.79 -2.61
C ASN A 279 4.14 9.06 -3.46
N PHE A 280 3.45 10.16 -3.13
CA PHE A 280 3.63 11.45 -3.80
C PHE A 280 5.09 11.95 -3.74
N TYR A 281 5.71 11.84 -2.56
CA TYR A 281 7.11 12.23 -2.39
C TYR A 281 8.03 11.41 -3.28
N LEU A 282 7.91 10.09 -3.26
CA LEU A 282 8.72 9.19 -4.07
C LEU A 282 8.49 9.39 -5.56
N ALA A 283 7.24 9.61 -5.98
CA ALA A 283 6.91 9.94 -7.35
C ALA A 283 7.63 11.21 -7.80
N ALA A 284 7.54 12.29 -7.01
CA ALA A 284 8.16 13.58 -7.36
C ALA A 284 9.69 13.49 -7.44
N VAL A 285 10.35 12.83 -6.47
CA VAL A 285 11.82 12.71 -6.43
C VAL A 285 12.34 11.83 -7.57
N ASN A 286 11.72 10.71 -7.83
CA ASN A 286 12.17 9.81 -8.90
C ASN A 286 11.85 10.38 -10.28
N MET A 287 10.73 11.09 -10.45
CA MET A 287 10.40 11.81 -11.69
C MET A 287 11.43 12.90 -11.97
N GLN A 288 11.79 13.70 -10.98
CA GLN A 288 12.86 14.70 -11.08
C GLN A 288 14.16 14.04 -11.54
N ALA A 289 14.61 12.98 -10.88
CA ALA A 289 15.85 12.28 -11.20
C ALA A 289 15.86 11.70 -12.63
N PHE A 290 14.74 11.18 -13.08
CA PHE A 290 14.58 10.64 -14.43
C PHE A 290 14.70 11.75 -15.50
N PHE A 291 13.91 12.81 -15.36
CA PHE A 291 13.87 13.90 -16.35
C PHE A 291 15.16 14.72 -16.39
N GLU A 292 15.79 14.93 -15.24
CA GLU A 292 17.12 15.56 -15.18
C GLU A 292 18.16 14.73 -15.93
N LYS A 293 18.17 13.40 -15.74
CA LYS A 293 19.16 12.52 -16.34
C LYS A 293 18.96 12.31 -17.84
N ILE A 294 17.72 12.15 -18.30
CA ILE A 294 17.42 11.81 -19.70
C ILE A 294 17.29 13.06 -20.57
N PHE A 295 16.64 14.11 -20.06
CA PHE A 295 16.30 15.31 -20.82
C PHE A 295 17.08 16.55 -20.38
N GLY A 296 17.89 16.47 -19.33
CA GLY A 296 18.61 17.62 -18.78
C GLY A 296 17.72 18.67 -18.11
N ILE A 297 16.45 18.32 -17.80
CA ILE A 297 15.46 19.23 -17.23
C ILE A 297 15.70 19.37 -15.73
N GLN A 298 16.20 20.53 -15.30
CA GLN A 298 16.43 20.87 -13.91
C GLN A 298 15.36 21.83 -13.42
N LEU A 299 14.31 21.28 -12.80
CA LEU A 299 13.25 22.04 -12.17
C LEU A 299 13.26 21.80 -10.66
N PRO A 300 12.83 22.78 -9.85
CA PRO A 300 12.75 22.60 -8.40
C PRO A 300 11.73 21.51 -8.04
N LYS A 301 11.97 20.81 -6.95
CA LYS A 301 11.16 19.67 -6.48
C LYS A 301 9.66 19.96 -6.41
N TRP A 302 9.28 21.18 -6.02
CA TRP A 302 7.88 21.58 -5.90
C TRP A 302 7.13 21.54 -7.24
N VAL A 303 7.82 21.84 -8.37
CA VAL A 303 7.23 21.73 -9.71
C VAL A 303 6.88 20.28 -10.02
N TRP A 304 7.80 19.36 -9.72
CA TRP A 304 7.56 17.94 -9.92
C TRP A 304 6.42 17.41 -9.03
N ALA A 305 6.29 17.93 -7.80
CA ALA A 305 5.18 17.59 -6.93
C ALA A 305 3.82 18.03 -7.51
N ILE A 306 3.75 19.22 -8.14
CA ILE A 306 2.54 19.69 -8.83
C ILE A 306 2.26 18.84 -10.06
N VAL A 307 3.27 18.50 -10.85
CA VAL A 307 3.12 17.62 -12.04
C VAL A 307 2.57 16.25 -11.62
N VAL A 308 3.14 15.65 -10.58
CA VAL A 308 2.63 14.38 -10.03
C VAL A 308 1.18 14.54 -9.57
N GLY A 309 0.86 15.61 -8.84
CA GLY A 309 -0.51 15.90 -8.40
C GLY A 309 -1.50 15.99 -9.58
N ALA A 310 -1.13 16.72 -10.64
CA ALA A 310 -1.95 16.83 -11.84
C ALA A 310 -2.17 15.47 -12.52
N LEU A 311 -1.10 14.66 -12.65
CA LEU A 311 -1.21 13.31 -13.21
C LEU A 311 -2.12 12.41 -12.38
N VAL A 312 -1.93 12.39 -11.05
CA VAL A 312 -2.77 11.61 -10.13
C VAL A 312 -4.23 12.04 -10.27
N TYR A 313 -4.52 13.35 -10.29
CA TYR A 313 -5.88 13.85 -10.43
C TYR A 313 -6.54 13.39 -11.74
N VAL A 314 -5.82 13.51 -12.87
CA VAL A 314 -6.33 13.06 -14.18
C VAL A 314 -6.59 11.56 -14.18
N MET A 315 -5.70 10.75 -13.59
CA MET A 315 -5.88 9.31 -13.50
C MET A 315 -7.06 8.92 -12.58
N MET A 316 -7.29 9.67 -11.49
CA MET A 316 -8.48 9.49 -10.66
C MET A 316 -9.77 9.80 -11.43
N LEU A 317 -9.79 10.89 -12.21
CA LEU A 317 -10.92 11.24 -13.09
C LEU A 317 -11.18 10.17 -14.17
N ALA A 318 -10.12 9.51 -14.66
CA ALA A 318 -10.20 8.40 -15.60
C ALA A 318 -10.57 7.05 -14.94
N ASN A 319 -10.87 7.04 -13.64
CA ASN A 319 -11.23 5.86 -12.87
C ASN A 319 -10.19 4.71 -12.95
N VAL A 320 -8.90 5.05 -12.92
CA VAL A 320 -7.80 4.07 -12.96
C VAL A 320 -7.85 3.13 -11.76
N PHE A 321 -8.47 3.54 -10.65
CA PHE A 321 -8.71 2.72 -9.47
C PHE A 321 -9.37 1.36 -9.80
N GLY A 322 -10.34 1.32 -10.72
CA GLY A 322 -11.03 0.10 -11.12
C GLY A 322 -10.15 -0.96 -11.81
N TYR A 323 -8.92 -0.60 -12.21
CA TYR A 323 -7.97 -1.51 -12.87
C TYR A 323 -6.87 -2.03 -11.93
N ILE A 324 -7.05 -1.89 -10.60
CA ILE A 324 -6.00 -2.22 -9.62
C ILE A 324 -5.52 -3.67 -9.73
N LEU A 325 -6.43 -4.62 -9.82
CA LEU A 325 -6.04 -6.04 -9.89
C LEU A 325 -5.27 -6.33 -11.17
N GLN A 326 -5.69 -5.76 -12.31
CA GLN A 326 -4.97 -5.93 -13.57
C GLN A 326 -3.55 -5.37 -13.49
N ALA A 327 -3.39 -4.18 -12.94
CA ALA A 327 -2.08 -3.56 -12.77
C ALA A 327 -1.16 -4.40 -11.86
N LEU A 328 -1.69 -4.93 -10.76
CA LEU A 328 -0.95 -5.84 -9.88
C LEU A 328 -0.57 -7.14 -10.59
N ALA A 329 -1.47 -7.72 -11.40
CA ALA A 329 -1.17 -8.93 -12.16
C ALA A 329 0.01 -8.70 -13.11
N TYR A 330 -0.01 -7.61 -13.89
CA TYR A 330 1.10 -7.28 -14.78
C TYR A 330 2.41 -7.08 -14.04
N GLN A 331 2.38 -6.33 -12.92
CA GLN A 331 3.57 -6.14 -12.09
C GLN A 331 4.06 -7.46 -11.48
N GLY A 332 3.15 -8.33 -11.02
CA GLY A 332 3.47 -9.62 -10.44
C GLY A 332 4.14 -10.57 -11.42
N VAL A 333 3.69 -10.59 -12.67
CA VAL A 333 4.33 -11.41 -13.73
C VAL A 333 5.81 -11.04 -13.88
N PHE A 334 6.15 -9.76 -13.85
CA PHE A 334 7.56 -9.33 -13.93
C PHE A 334 8.44 -9.82 -12.78
N VAL A 335 7.84 -10.07 -11.62
CA VAL A 335 8.58 -10.49 -10.41
C VAL A 335 8.69 -12.00 -10.32
N VAL A 336 7.70 -12.73 -10.85
CA VAL A 336 7.62 -14.19 -10.77
C VAL A 336 8.32 -14.86 -11.96
N ALA A 337 8.37 -14.20 -13.12
CA ALA A 337 9.06 -14.68 -14.32
C ALA A 337 10.58 -14.43 -14.23
#